data_68a3cb4d0b9d1d0553a3511ac63c5a76
#
_entry.id   68a3cb4d0b9d1d0553a3511ac63c5a76
#
_cell.length_a   1.000
_cell.length_b   1.000
_cell.length_c   1.000
_cell.angle_alpha   90.00
_cell.angle_beta   90.00
_cell.angle_gamma   90.00
#
_symmetry.space_group_name_H-M   'P 1'
#
loop_
_entity.id
_entity.type
_entity.pdbx_description
1 polymer ?
#
loop_
_entity_poly.entity_id
_entity_poly.type
_entity_poly.pdbx_seq_one_letter_code
_entity_poly.pdbx_strand_id
1 'polypeptide(L)'
;MTPKFRFPRPVAIALSAIILLAAASSAHAAVKKPVKKPAAKAAAKAPAKAKRGRETAASRKEARPSKRERAADARRAKADRAERGSKKGRAEERASAKNADRVSKRERIAAARREAERRRREAAERARQIALAIARRRAADQALKDETAANIAKDETTGEDLAVRRAALDALGDRAGTVVVMNPKSGQVYTVVNQDWALRRGFKPCSTIKLVTGLAGLNEHVIDPVQTVNIGTSSFSLDLTDSLAYSNNGYFQKVGGQVGFPKMMEYARKLGLGETTGINHAAESPGRLPVFKEGYAVNHMSSHGDDIEVTAIQLARMASAIGNGGKLLVPHLPRTPQENVHFKREVKRDVNIPEDNLRRVLPGMIGAVSYGTAKRAAAPAWTVAGKTGTCTGQGSKLGLFTSYGPVHDPQLAVSVILRNSGTGGKWAAAVAGDVYRRLAYDARFAPKPGSQPILANDMLAPRPNIDPRKAAEVSDEEREEEATEANNAAGDAFVVSEAGQDASGTGTQRPTLKKTVKTGERPAAAPTPAAPRTNNSNTAAPSTNGAERPRRVSDRP
;
A
#
# COMPACT_ATOMS: atom_id res chain seq x y z
N MET A 1 1.57 -26.46 73.01
CA MET A 1 2.94 -26.26 72.53
C MET A 1 2.89 -25.70 71.12
N THR A 2 3.01 -24.38 71.02
CA THR A 2 3.00 -23.65 69.74
C THR A 2 4.40 -23.09 69.51
N PRO A 3 5.06 -23.33 68.36
CA PRO A 3 6.31 -22.65 68.05
C PRO A 3 6.05 -21.27 67.41
N LYS A 4 6.65 -20.27 68.03
CA LYS A 4 6.69 -18.89 67.55
C LYS A 4 7.71 -18.80 66.41
N PHE A 5 7.30 -18.42 65.20
CA PHE A 5 8.20 -18.01 64.13
C PHE A 5 8.40 -16.49 64.22
N ARG A 6 9.69 -16.07 64.31
CA ARG A 6 10.14 -14.68 64.26
C ARG A 6 10.32 -14.26 62.80
N PHE A 7 9.74 -13.11 62.43
CA PHE A 7 10.00 -12.40 61.18
C PHE A 7 11.30 -11.56 61.29
N PRO A 8 12.20 -11.53 60.31
CA PRO A 8 13.25 -10.56 60.20
C PRO A 8 12.76 -9.25 59.59
N ARG A 9 13.27 -8.14 60.10
CA ARG A 9 13.00 -6.75 59.71
C ARG A 9 13.49 -6.42 58.29
N PRO A 10 12.83 -5.48 57.56
CA PRO A 10 13.25 -5.06 56.24
C PRO A 10 14.48 -4.13 56.33
N VAL A 11 15.45 -4.39 55.46
CA VAL A 11 16.61 -3.53 55.20
C VAL A 11 16.17 -2.45 54.20
N ALA A 12 16.28 -1.18 54.66
CA ALA A 12 16.11 -0.02 53.81
C ALA A 12 17.33 0.14 52.91
N ILE A 13 17.16 0.06 51.59
CA ILE A 13 18.16 0.43 50.59
C ILE A 13 17.88 1.85 50.11
N ALA A 14 18.80 2.74 50.40
CA ALA A 14 18.78 4.13 49.99
C ALA A 14 18.99 4.25 48.46
N LEU A 15 18.11 5.01 47.81
CA LEU A 15 18.28 5.44 46.42
C LEU A 15 19.32 6.55 46.36
N SER A 16 20.49 6.28 45.78
CA SER A 16 21.45 7.32 45.38
C SER A 16 21.23 7.68 43.92
N ALA A 17 20.74 8.90 43.68
CA ALA A 17 20.66 9.50 42.37
C ALA A 17 22.06 9.87 41.87
N ILE A 18 22.52 9.25 40.77
CA ILE A 18 23.72 9.67 40.05
C ILE A 18 23.28 10.49 38.84
N ILE A 19 23.51 11.80 38.94
CA ILE A 19 23.42 12.74 37.81
C ILE A 19 24.77 12.63 37.08
N LEU A 20 24.74 12.09 35.84
CA LEU A 20 25.90 12.12 34.96
C LEU A 20 25.80 13.34 34.04
N LEU A 21 26.66 14.34 34.29
CA LEU A 21 26.95 15.46 33.41
C LEU A 21 27.86 14.93 32.27
N ALA A 22 27.37 14.88 31.04
CA ALA A 22 28.19 14.62 29.86
C ALA A 22 28.84 15.92 29.38
N ALA A 23 30.16 16.04 29.61
CA ALA A 23 30.99 17.11 29.06
C ALA A 23 31.23 16.88 27.57
N ALA A 24 30.93 17.89 26.76
CA ALA A 24 31.22 17.93 25.32
C ALA A 24 32.73 18.13 25.11
N SER A 25 33.43 17.17 24.52
CA SER A 25 34.80 17.31 24.01
C SER A 25 34.77 17.91 22.61
N SER A 26 35.27 19.15 22.50
CA SER A 26 35.50 19.86 21.24
C SER A 26 36.76 19.31 20.57
N ALA A 27 36.62 18.61 19.45
CA ALA A 27 37.75 18.30 18.57
C ALA A 27 37.93 19.44 17.55
N HIS A 28 39.06 20.16 17.66
CA HIS A 28 39.50 21.15 16.68
C HIS A 28 39.97 20.45 15.40
N ALA A 29 39.21 20.59 14.32
CA ALA A 29 39.70 20.28 12.99
C ALA A 29 40.13 21.59 12.30
N ALA A 30 41.41 21.64 11.91
CA ALA A 30 42.03 22.79 11.25
C ALA A 30 41.37 23.13 9.90
N VAL A 31 40.84 24.35 9.81
CA VAL A 31 40.34 24.93 8.59
C VAL A 31 41.49 25.43 7.74
N LYS A 32 41.75 24.82 6.59
CA LYS A 32 42.59 25.39 5.52
C LYS A 32 41.83 26.50 4.81
N LYS A 33 42.36 27.73 4.89
CA LYS A 33 41.85 28.90 4.15
C LYS A 33 42.04 28.70 2.63
N PRO A 34 41.04 29.03 1.79
CA PRO A 34 41.24 29.07 0.36
C PRO A 34 41.97 30.35 -0.06
N VAL A 35 42.96 30.20 -0.93
CA VAL A 35 43.78 31.21 -1.58
C VAL A 35 42.91 32.07 -2.49
N LYS A 36 42.96 33.39 -2.29
CA LYS A 36 42.35 34.41 -3.20
C LYS A 36 43.11 34.45 -4.52
N LYS A 37 42.46 34.25 -5.64
CA LYS A 37 42.93 34.61 -6.97
C LYS A 37 42.85 36.14 -7.15
N PRO A 38 43.88 36.82 -7.75
CA PRO A 38 43.82 38.23 -8.00
C PRO A 38 42.96 38.58 -9.21
N ALA A 39 42.16 39.62 -9.07
CA ALA A 39 41.34 40.19 -10.13
C ALA A 39 42.24 40.90 -11.14
N ALA A 40 42.11 40.58 -12.42
CA ALA A 40 42.72 41.28 -13.51
C ALA A 40 42.05 42.66 -13.71
N LYS A 41 42.80 43.72 -13.48
CA LYS A 41 42.44 45.10 -13.84
C LYS A 41 42.58 45.25 -15.36
N ALA A 42 41.51 45.54 -16.07
CA ALA A 42 41.54 46.06 -17.43
C ALA A 42 41.85 47.54 -17.36
N ALA A 43 43.02 47.89 -17.86
CA ALA A 43 43.47 49.30 -18.00
C ALA A 43 42.78 49.96 -19.18
N ALA A 44 42.05 51.04 -18.93
CA ALA A 44 41.57 51.96 -19.95
C ALA A 44 42.73 52.87 -20.41
N LYS A 45 43.07 52.78 -21.67
CA LYS A 45 44.01 53.74 -22.32
C LYS A 45 43.26 55.03 -22.68
N ALA A 46 43.68 56.16 -22.11
CA ALA A 46 43.37 57.51 -22.57
C ALA A 46 44.29 57.87 -23.73
N PRO A 47 43.80 58.56 -24.77
CA PRO A 47 44.71 59.07 -25.80
C PRO A 47 45.37 60.40 -25.42
N ALA A 48 46.65 60.49 -25.78
CA ALA A 48 47.56 61.54 -25.49
C ALA A 48 47.19 62.85 -26.18
N LYS A 49 47.46 64.00 -25.52
CA LYS A 49 47.48 65.32 -26.02
C LYS A 49 48.65 65.50 -27.00
N ALA A 50 48.37 65.87 -28.24
CA ALA A 50 49.39 66.42 -29.17
C ALA A 50 49.48 67.94 -29.08
N LYS A 51 50.71 68.38 -29.08
CA LYS A 51 51.20 69.73 -28.84
C LYS A 51 50.86 70.73 -29.93
N ARG A 52 50.70 71.99 -29.50
CA ARG A 52 50.69 73.23 -30.29
C ARG A 52 51.90 73.28 -31.23
N GLY A 53 51.63 73.56 -32.49
CA GLY A 53 52.54 74.20 -33.43
C GLY A 53 51.93 75.52 -33.81
N ARG A 54 52.70 76.55 -33.52
CA ARG A 54 52.45 77.98 -33.83
C ARG A 54 53.18 78.30 -35.14
N GLU A 55 52.43 78.68 -36.17
CA GLU A 55 53.04 79.42 -37.32
C GLU A 55 52.05 80.42 -37.89
N THR A 56 52.48 81.56 -37.80
CA THR A 56 52.55 82.82 -38.51
C THR A 56 51.46 83.12 -39.57
N ALA A 57 50.95 84.37 -39.42
CA ALA A 57 50.08 85.09 -40.30
C ALA A 57 50.75 85.42 -41.60
N ALA A 58 50.07 85.15 -42.71
CA ALA A 58 50.29 85.84 -43.96
C ALA A 58 48.94 86.24 -44.59
N SER A 59 48.81 87.54 -44.81
CA SER A 59 47.69 88.28 -45.38
C SER A 59 47.28 87.79 -46.76
N ARG A 60 45.98 87.47 -46.95
CA ARG A 60 45.39 87.47 -48.31
C ARG A 60 44.04 88.16 -48.32
N LYS A 61 43.95 89.15 -49.18
CA LYS A 61 42.79 90.00 -49.45
C LYS A 61 41.52 89.19 -49.71
N GLU A 62 40.46 89.54 -49.03
CA GLU A 62 39.11 89.05 -49.27
C GLU A 62 38.56 89.51 -50.59
N ALA A 63 38.25 88.61 -51.50
CA ALA A 63 37.35 88.83 -52.61
C ALA A 63 35.90 88.56 -52.14
N ARG A 64 35.03 89.58 -52.27
CA ARG A 64 33.59 89.39 -51.90
C ARG A 64 32.95 88.34 -52.80
N PRO A 65 32.25 87.31 -52.19
CA PRO A 65 31.61 86.28 -52.97
C PRO A 65 30.47 86.85 -53.84
N SER A 66 30.33 86.26 -55.02
CA SER A 66 29.32 86.64 -56.02
C SER A 66 27.90 86.29 -55.55
N LYS A 67 26.89 87.01 -56.12
CA LYS A 67 25.46 86.73 -55.77
C LYS A 67 25.04 85.30 -55.99
N ARG A 68 25.75 84.51 -56.81
CA ARG A 68 25.53 83.12 -57.12
C ARG A 68 26.04 82.17 -55.99
N GLU A 69 27.17 82.50 -55.36
CA GLU A 69 27.75 81.76 -54.26
C GLU A 69 26.93 81.95 -52.99
N ARG A 70 26.41 83.14 -52.71
CA ARG A 70 25.48 83.35 -51.57
C ARG A 70 24.17 82.61 -51.73
N ALA A 71 23.67 82.38 -52.95
CA ALA A 71 22.48 81.61 -53.22
C ALA A 71 22.75 80.09 -53.06
N ALA A 72 23.98 79.62 -53.37
CA ALA A 72 24.40 78.23 -53.17
C ALA A 72 24.60 77.93 -51.70
N ASP A 73 25.22 78.83 -50.94
CA ASP A 73 25.40 78.67 -49.49
C ASP A 73 24.07 78.71 -48.72
N ALA A 74 23.12 79.57 -49.15
CA ALA A 74 21.78 79.62 -48.59
C ALA A 74 20.99 78.30 -48.86
N ARG A 75 21.21 77.71 -50.05
CA ARG A 75 20.59 76.35 -50.33
C ARG A 75 21.26 75.25 -49.55
N ARG A 76 22.61 75.25 -49.39
CA ARG A 76 23.34 74.32 -48.54
C ARG A 76 22.90 74.42 -47.04
N ALA A 77 22.85 75.69 -46.53
CA ALA A 77 22.40 75.93 -45.17
C ALA A 77 20.94 75.47 -44.91
N LYS A 78 20.06 75.59 -45.94
CA LYS A 78 18.68 75.13 -45.88
C LYS A 78 18.59 73.57 -45.95
N ALA A 79 19.47 72.95 -46.75
CA ALA A 79 19.59 71.48 -46.82
C ALA A 79 20.17 70.92 -45.53
N ASP A 80 21.23 71.52 -44.98
CA ASP A 80 21.81 71.09 -43.69
C ASP A 80 20.84 71.28 -42.52
N ARG A 81 20.01 72.33 -42.56
CA ARG A 81 18.96 72.52 -41.53
C ARG A 81 17.83 71.53 -41.66
N ALA A 82 17.44 71.12 -42.88
CA ALA A 82 16.46 70.03 -43.10
C ALA A 82 17.00 68.67 -42.69
N GLU A 83 18.31 68.41 -42.99
CA GLU A 83 18.96 67.17 -42.58
C GLU A 83 19.14 67.06 -41.04
N ARG A 84 19.50 68.18 -40.39
CA ARG A 84 19.54 68.23 -38.89
C ARG A 84 18.16 68.04 -38.26
N GLY A 85 17.09 68.61 -38.87
CA GLY A 85 15.71 68.44 -38.45
C GLY A 85 15.28 66.98 -38.57
N SER A 86 15.63 66.31 -39.69
CA SER A 86 15.32 64.87 -39.89
C SER A 86 16.13 63.96 -38.97
N LYS A 87 17.41 64.32 -38.73
CA LYS A 87 18.25 63.58 -37.77
C LYS A 87 17.74 63.73 -36.33
N LYS A 88 17.22 64.89 -35.94
CA LYS A 88 16.64 65.14 -34.62
C LYS A 88 15.31 64.37 -34.45
N GLY A 89 14.42 64.42 -35.47
CA GLY A 89 13.16 63.63 -35.44
C GLY A 89 13.40 62.15 -35.35
N ARG A 90 14.36 61.60 -36.14
CA ARG A 90 14.74 60.18 -36.03
C ARG A 90 15.38 59.79 -34.67
N ALA A 91 16.11 60.72 -34.03
CA ALA A 91 16.68 60.50 -32.69
C ALA A 91 15.60 60.50 -31.60
N GLU A 92 14.61 61.41 -31.71
CA GLU A 92 13.46 61.46 -30.81
C GLU A 92 12.56 60.25 -30.98
N GLU A 93 12.32 59.74 -32.18
CA GLU A 93 11.57 58.50 -32.46
C GLU A 93 12.30 57.30 -31.95
N ARG A 94 13.62 57.19 -32.12
CA ARG A 94 14.43 56.09 -31.51
C ARG A 94 14.46 56.18 -29.98
N ALA A 95 14.42 57.34 -29.39
CA ALA A 95 14.38 57.54 -27.94
C ALA A 95 12.99 57.09 -27.36
N SER A 96 11.91 57.46 -28.06
CA SER A 96 10.56 57.10 -27.70
C SER A 96 10.35 55.58 -27.86
N ALA A 97 10.84 54.97 -28.95
CA ALA A 97 10.80 53.50 -29.13
C ALA A 97 11.59 52.73 -28.05
N LYS A 98 12.80 53.21 -27.70
CA LYS A 98 13.58 52.64 -26.59
C LYS A 98 12.90 52.79 -25.24
N ASN A 99 12.18 53.86 -25.00
CA ASN A 99 11.44 54.10 -23.77
C ASN A 99 10.19 53.21 -23.71
N ALA A 100 9.47 53.03 -24.81
CA ALA A 100 8.35 52.11 -24.93
C ALA A 100 8.79 50.64 -24.67
N ASP A 101 9.93 50.23 -25.24
CA ASP A 101 10.51 48.90 -25.00
C ASP A 101 10.93 48.70 -23.53
N ARG A 102 11.50 49.72 -22.90
CA ARG A 102 11.84 49.70 -21.46
C ARG A 102 10.59 49.59 -20.58
N VAL A 103 9.51 50.29 -20.90
CA VAL A 103 8.23 50.21 -20.15
C VAL A 103 7.63 48.81 -20.31
N SER A 104 7.53 48.31 -21.53
CA SER A 104 7.02 46.96 -21.82
C SER A 104 7.83 45.87 -21.10
N LYS A 105 9.17 45.98 -21.06
CA LYS A 105 10.05 45.07 -20.33
C LYS A 105 9.81 45.12 -18.80
N ARG A 106 9.61 46.31 -18.24
CA ARG A 106 9.29 46.49 -16.82
C ARG A 106 7.93 45.86 -16.47
N GLU A 107 6.92 46.04 -17.32
CA GLU A 107 5.59 45.46 -17.15
C GLU A 107 5.64 43.93 -17.21
N ARG A 108 6.38 43.33 -18.18
CA ARG A 108 6.59 41.88 -18.24
C ARG A 108 7.27 41.34 -17.00
N ILE A 109 8.30 42.04 -16.47
CA ILE A 109 8.97 41.65 -15.23
C ILE A 109 8.02 41.76 -14.03
N ALA A 110 7.21 42.81 -13.96
CA ALA A 110 6.24 42.97 -12.88
C ALA A 110 5.13 41.90 -12.94
N ALA A 111 4.63 41.58 -14.13
CA ALA A 111 3.67 40.50 -14.34
C ALA A 111 4.25 39.12 -13.93
N ALA A 112 5.49 38.80 -14.36
CA ALA A 112 6.18 37.60 -13.99
C ALA A 112 6.41 37.48 -12.46
N ARG A 113 6.74 38.61 -11.79
CA ARG A 113 6.87 38.63 -10.32
C ARG A 113 5.53 38.36 -9.62
N ARG A 114 4.44 39.00 -10.09
CA ARG A 114 3.09 38.75 -9.54
C ARG A 114 2.66 37.30 -9.73
N GLU A 115 2.94 36.71 -10.88
CA GLU A 115 2.64 35.32 -11.15
C GLU A 115 3.48 34.39 -10.27
N ALA A 116 4.78 34.63 -10.11
CA ALA A 116 5.65 33.86 -9.22
C ALA A 116 5.20 33.95 -7.75
N GLU A 117 4.77 35.13 -7.31
CA GLU A 117 4.23 35.31 -5.95
C GLU A 117 2.91 34.55 -5.75
N ARG A 118 2.00 34.63 -6.74
CA ARG A 118 0.77 33.83 -6.71
C ARG A 118 1.05 32.34 -6.61
N ARG A 119 1.96 31.82 -7.46
CA ARG A 119 2.37 30.40 -7.41
C ARG A 119 2.98 30.01 -6.06
N ARG A 120 3.78 30.91 -5.44
CA ARG A 120 4.33 30.68 -4.09
C ARG A 120 3.24 30.62 -3.03
N ARG A 121 2.25 31.51 -3.07
CA ARG A 121 1.11 31.51 -2.14
C ARG A 121 0.27 30.23 -2.29
N GLU A 122 -0.04 29.83 -3.55
CA GLU A 122 -0.76 28.58 -3.84
C GLU A 122 0.01 27.34 -3.35
N ALA A 123 1.33 27.30 -3.55
CA ALA A 123 2.18 26.23 -3.06
C ALA A 123 2.21 26.17 -1.52
N ALA A 124 2.37 27.32 -0.86
CA ALA A 124 2.37 27.39 0.60
C ALA A 124 1.01 26.98 1.21
N GLU A 125 -0.09 27.35 0.54
CA GLU A 125 -1.42 26.93 1.00
C GLU A 125 -1.61 25.41 0.84
N ARG A 126 -1.22 24.84 -0.30
CA ARG A 126 -1.22 23.38 -0.50
C ARG A 126 -0.37 22.67 0.55
N ALA A 127 0.81 23.18 0.86
CA ALA A 127 1.69 22.62 1.88
C ALA A 127 1.02 22.62 3.27
N ARG A 128 0.35 23.72 3.64
CA ARG A 128 -0.41 23.80 4.90
C ARG A 128 -1.55 22.79 4.95
N GLN A 129 -2.29 22.62 3.86
CA GLN A 129 -3.36 21.62 3.78
C GLN A 129 -2.84 20.20 3.93
N ILE A 130 -1.73 19.87 3.28
CA ILE A 130 -1.06 18.57 3.39
C ILE A 130 -0.60 18.35 4.85
N ALA A 131 0.10 19.31 5.45
CA ALA A 131 0.56 19.21 6.84
C ALA A 131 -0.59 19.01 7.82
N LEU A 132 -1.70 19.73 7.62
CA LEU A 132 -2.91 19.56 8.45
C LEU A 132 -3.55 18.18 8.25
N ALA A 133 -3.60 17.66 7.03
CA ALA A 133 -4.10 16.32 6.74
C ALA A 133 -3.24 15.23 7.41
N ILE A 134 -1.91 15.37 7.37
CA ILE A 134 -0.97 14.45 8.04
C ILE A 134 -1.16 14.53 9.56
N ALA A 135 -1.27 15.73 10.13
CA ALA A 135 -1.48 15.89 11.57
C ALA A 135 -2.81 15.26 12.03
N ARG A 136 -3.89 15.47 11.28
CA ARG A 136 -5.19 14.83 11.56
C ARG A 136 -5.11 13.31 11.51
N ARG A 137 -4.41 12.78 10.53
CA ARG A 137 -4.20 11.34 10.36
C ARG A 137 -3.39 10.75 11.51
N ARG A 138 -2.26 11.38 11.91
CA ARG A 138 -1.46 10.95 13.06
C ARG A 138 -2.27 10.97 14.36
N ALA A 139 -3.10 12.00 14.56
CA ALA A 139 -4.00 12.07 15.71
C ALA A 139 -5.05 10.95 15.69
N ALA A 140 -5.64 10.65 14.54
CA ALA A 140 -6.59 9.54 14.41
C ALA A 140 -5.92 8.18 14.65
N ASP A 141 -4.71 7.95 14.13
CA ASP A 141 -3.94 6.72 14.36
C ASP A 141 -3.59 6.57 15.85
N GLN A 142 -3.20 7.66 16.52
CA GLN A 142 -2.92 7.64 17.97
C GLN A 142 -4.19 7.32 18.75
N ALA A 143 -5.32 7.92 18.42
CA ALA A 143 -6.58 7.63 19.08
C ALA A 143 -6.99 6.15 18.99
N LEU A 144 -6.73 5.47 17.85
CA LEU A 144 -6.97 4.04 17.71
C LEU A 144 -6.03 3.20 18.60
N LYS A 145 -4.77 3.62 18.77
CA LYS A 145 -3.82 2.96 19.68
C LYS A 145 -4.25 3.13 21.14
N ASP A 146 -4.63 4.33 21.51
CA ASP A 146 -5.11 4.64 22.87
C ASP A 146 -6.40 3.86 23.19
N GLU A 147 -7.34 3.78 22.24
CA GLU A 147 -8.55 2.95 22.36
C GLU A 147 -8.18 1.48 22.53
N THR A 148 -7.22 0.96 21.73
CA THR A 148 -6.76 -0.42 21.84
C THR A 148 -6.17 -0.71 23.21
N ALA A 149 -5.30 0.15 23.72
CA ALA A 149 -4.69 0.00 25.05
C ALA A 149 -5.76 0.05 26.16
N ALA A 150 -6.72 0.98 26.05
CA ALA A 150 -7.81 1.09 27.01
C ALA A 150 -8.75 -0.14 27.00
N ASN A 151 -8.99 -0.74 25.83
CA ASN A 151 -9.77 -1.96 25.70
C ASN A 151 -9.04 -3.17 26.28
N ILE A 152 -7.74 -3.34 25.95
CA ILE A 152 -6.91 -4.43 26.49
C ILE A 152 -6.85 -4.39 28.02
N ALA A 153 -6.81 -3.20 28.62
CA ALA A 153 -6.82 -3.02 30.07
C ALA A 153 -8.15 -3.49 30.72
N LYS A 154 -9.23 -3.60 29.95
CA LYS A 154 -10.56 -4.07 30.39
C LYS A 154 -10.85 -5.52 30.00
N ASP A 155 -9.93 -6.18 29.31
CA ASP A 155 -10.12 -7.57 28.92
C ASP A 155 -10.32 -8.46 30.14
N GLU A 156 -11.32 -9.36 30.09
CA GLU A 156 -11.53 -10.41 31.07
C GLU A 156 -10.56 -11.54 30.78
N THR A 157 -9.55 -11.70 31.62
CA THR A 157 -8.46 -12.68 31.40
C THR A 157 -8.60 -13.97 32.19
N THR A 158 -9.67 -14.10 32.97
CA THR A 158 -9.95 -15.33 33.74
C THR A 158 -10.09 -16.52 32.79
N GLY A 159 -9.22 -17.50 32.98
CA GLY A 159 -9.19 -18.73 32.17
C GLY A 159 -8.38 -18.63 30.87
N GLU A 160 -7.83 -17.45 30.53
CA GLU A 160 -6.88 -17.34 29.42
C GLU A 160 -5.54 -18.01 29.75
N ASP A 161 -4.88 -18.54 28.73
CA ASP A 161 -3.49 -18.96 28.82
C ASP A 161 -2.59 -17.72 28.83
N LEU A 162 -2.06 -17.38 30.00
CA LEU A 162 -1.27 -16.17 30.18
C LEU A 162 0.05 -16.17 29.38
N ALA A 163 0.60 -17.34 29.06
CA ALA A 163 1.79 -17.43 28.21
C ALA A 163 1.44 -17.12 26.75
N VAL A 164 0.33 -17.68 26.26
CA VAL A 164 -0.20 -17.37 24.92
C VAL A 164 -0.63 -15.91 24.83
N ARG A 165 -1.28 -15.38 25.89
CA ARG A 165 -1.65 -13.96 25.95
C ARG A 165 -0.44 -13.04 25.85
N ARG A 166 0.61 -13.35 26.61
CA ARG A 166 1.86 -12.57 26.55
C ARG A 166 2.46 -12.60 25.16
N ALA A 167 2.54 -13.77 24.51
CA ALA A 167 3.02 -13.91 23.15
C ALA A 167 2.19 -13.08 22.15
N ALA A 168 0.86 -13.04 22.32
CA ALA A 168 -0.05 -12.27 21.48
C ALA A 168 0.09 -10.74 21.71
N LEU A 169 0.23 -10.29 22.96
CA LEU A 169 0.47 -8.89 23.31
C LEU A 169 1.82 -8.40 22.79
N ASP A 170 2.89 -9.18 23.00
CA ASP A 170 4.22 -8.84 22.49
C ASP A 170 4.25 -8.78 20.97
N ALA A 171 3.54 -9.67 20.28
CA ALA A 171 3.42 -9.67 18.83
C ALA A 171 2.60 -8.48 18.30
N LEU A 172 1.52 -8.11 18.99
CA LEU A 172 0.71 -6.94 18.65
C LEU A 172 1.52 -5.64 18.83
N GLY A 173 2.31 -5.56 19.90
CA GLY A 173 3.11 -4.39 20.25
C GLY A 173 2.25 -3.14 20.43
N ASP A 174 2.68 -2.02 19.84
CA ASP A 174 2.00 -0.72 19.89
C ASP A 174 0.93 -0.52 18.80
N ARG A 175 0.57 -1.58 18.08
CA ARG A 175 -0.39 -1.49 16.97
C ARG A 175 -1.82 -1.44 17.48
N ALA A 176 -2.64 -0.65 16.81
CA ALA A 176 -4.08 -0.66 17.03
C ALA A 176 -4.71 -1.92 16.42
N GLY A 177 -5.16 -2.85 17.26
CA GLY A 177 -5.65 -4.13 16.74
C GLY A 177 -6.21 -5.08 17.79
N THR A 178 -6.51 -6.27 17.32
CA THR A 178 -6.96 -7.42 18.12
C THR A 178 -6.32 -8.71 17.63
N VAL A 179 -6.13 -9.66 18.55
CA VAL A 179 -5.57 -10.99 18.27
C VAL A 179 -6.43 -12.05 18.95
N VAL A 180 -6.83 -13.06 18.21
CA VAL A 180 -7.50 -14.26 18.72
C VAL A 180 -6.60 -15.47 18.48
N VAL A 181 -6.38 -16.28 19.52
CA VAL A 181 -5.63 -17.55 19.43
C VAL A 181 -6.49 -18.66 20.01
N MET A 182 -6.77 -19.68 19.20
CA MET A 182 -7.59 -20.82 19.61
C MET A 182 -7.04 -22.14 19.06
N ASN A 183 -7.46 -23.25 19.68
CA ASN A 183 -7.19 -24.60 19.17
C ASN A 183 -8.16 -24.94 18.04
N PRO A 184 -7.70 -25.18 16.81
CA PRO A 184 -8.58 -25.45 15.68
C PRO A 184 -9.26 -26.83 15.73
N LYS A 185 -8.77 -27.75 16.55
CA LYS A 185 -9.35 -29.11 16.68
C LYS A 185 -10.38 -29.23 17.79
N SER A 186 -10.21 -28.47 18.88
CA SER A 186 -11.09 -28.54 20.04
C SER A 186 -12.05 -27.38 20.18
N GLY A 187 -11.73 -26.20 19.63
CA GLY A 187 -12.47 -24.98 19.89
C GLY A 187 -12.05 -24.23 21.16
N GLN A 188 -11.08 -24.75 21.91
CA GLN A 188 -10.55 -24.08 23.08
C GLN A 188 -9.90 -22.76 22.69
N VAL A 189 -10.35 -21.68 23.28
CA VAL A 189 -9.75 -20.35 23.10
C VAL A 189 -8.65 -20.20 24.14
N TYR A 190 -7.44 -19.89 23.70
CA TYR A 190 -6.31 -19.65 24.60
C TYR A 190 -6.25 -18.19 25.06
N THR A 191 -6.52 -17.26 24.15
CA THR A 191 -6.57 -15.82 24.48
C THR A 191 -7.33 -15.04 23.43
N VAL A 192 -7.91 -13.90 23.89
CA VAL A 192 -8.53 -12.87 23.06
C VAL A 192 -8.01 -11.51 23.51
N VAL A 193 -7.08 -10.95 22.80
CA VAL A 193 -6.52 -9.62 23.05
C VAL A 193 -7.40 -8.55 22.41
N ASN A 194 -7.80 -7.52 23.16
CA ASN A 194 -8.77 -6.50 22.78
C ASN A 194 -10.13 -7.13 22.45
N GLN A 195 -10.77 -7.69 23.47
CA GLN A 195 -12.03 -8.43 23.38
C GLN A 195 -13.18 -7.59 22.80
N ASP A 196 -13.16 -6.27 23.01
CA ASP A 196 -14.15 -5.38 22.41
C ASP A 196 -14.10 -5.45 20.87
N TRP A 197 -12.90 -5.39 20.30
CA TRP A 197 -12.75 -5.48 18.84
C TRP A 197 -12.84 -6.91 18.33
N ALA A 198 -12.40 -7.89 19.12
CA ALA A 198 -12.40 -9.28 18.70
C ALA A 198 -13.79 -9.89 18.60
N LEU A 199 -14.67 -9.52 19.54
CA LEU A 199 -15.96 -10.20 19.77
C LEU A 199 -17.17 -9.33 19.47
N ARG A 200 -17.08 -8.00 19.72
CA ARG A 200 -18.25 -7.10 19.69
C ARG A 200 -18.33 -6.25 18.44
N ARG A 201 -17.21 -6.04 17.73
CA ARG A 201 -17.17 -5.21 16.51
C ARG A 201 -17.09 -6.06 15.27
N GLY A 202 -17.94 -5.74 14.30
CA GLY A 202 -17.85 -6.24 12.95
C GLY A 202 -16.86 -5.42 12.12
N PHE A 203 -16.02 -6.09 11.35
CA PHE A 203 -15.09 -5.47 10.41
C PHE A 203 -15.34 -6.02 9.01
N LYS A 204 -15.12 -5.18 8.00
CA LYS A 204 -15.11 -5.66 6.61
C LYS A 204 -14.06 -6.76 6.47
N PRO A 205 -14.41 -7.95 5.93
CA PRO A 205 -13.46 -9.07 5.83
C PRO A 205 -12.34 -8.83 4.82
N CYS A 206 -12.47 -7.84 3.94
CA CYS A 206 -11.54 -7.60 2.85
C CYS A 206 -11.29 -8.91 2.08
N SER A 207 -10.08 -9.16 1.63
CA SER A 207 -9.73 -10.37 0.87
C SER A 207 -9.79 -11.69 1.63
N THR A 208 -10.06 -11.71 2.95
CA THR A 208 -10.30 -12.97 3.66
C THR A 208 -11.59 -13.65 3.19
N ILE A 209 -12.55 -12.90 2.61
CA ILE A 209 -13.76 -13.45 1.98
C ILE A 209 -13.45 -14.39 0.81
N LYS A 210 -12.27 -14.27 0.19
CA LYS A 210 -11.84 -15.13 -0.92
C LYS A 210 -11.74 -16.60 -0.54
N LEU A 211 -11.60 -16.94 0.75
CA LEU A 211 -11.70 -18.31 1.23
C LEU A 211 -13.13 -18.84 1.06
N VAL A 212 -14.14 -18.02 1.36
CA VAL A 212 -15.55 -18.36 1.13
C VAL A 212 -15.81 -18.52 -0.37
N THR A 213 -15.34 -17.56 -1.17
CA THR A 213 -15.53 -17.57 -2.63
C THR A 213 -14.85 -18.76 -3.30
N GLY A 214 -13.62 -19.09 -2.86
CA GLY A 214 -12.88 -20.24 -3.38
C GLY A 214 -13.58 -21.57 -3.06
N LEU A 215 -14.03 -21.75 -1.81
CA LEU A 215 -14.74 -22.95 -1.40
C LEU A 215 -16.12 -23.06 -2.08
N ALA A 216 -16.85 -21.95 -2.22
CA ALA A 216 -18.10 -21.91 -2.97
C ALA A 216 -17.87 -22.28 -4.45
N GLY A 217 -16.85 -21.69 -5.07
CA GLY A 217 -16.51 -21.96 -6.47
C GLY A 217 -16.12 -23.41 -6.74
N LEU A 218 -15.37 -24.03 -5.83
CA LEU A 218 -15.03 -25.47 -5.90
C LEU A 218 -16.26 -26.34 -5.76
N ASN A 219 -17.12 -26.06 -4.78
CA ASN A 219 -18.26 -26.89 -4.46
C ASN A 219 -19.41 -26.75 -5.47
N GLU A 220 -19.55 -25.60 -6.10
CA GLU A 220 -20.49 -25.34 -7.20
C GLU A 220 -19.90 -25.64 -8.59
N HIS A 221 -18.72 -26.28 -8.65
CA HIS A 221 -18.02 -26.68 -9.88
C HIS A 221 -17.73 -25.50 -10.85
N VAL A 222 -17.62 -24.29 -10.31
CA VAL A 222 -17.19 -23.09 -11.06
C VAL A 222 -15.66 -23.05 -11.22
N ILE A 223 -14.94 -23.61 -10.26
CA ILE A 223 -13.48 -23.71 -10.26
C ILE A 223 -13.06 -25.14 -10.56
N ASP A 224 -12.26 -25.31 -11.61
CA ASP A 224 -11.34 -26.43 -11.71
C ASP A 224 -10.05 -26.04 -10.98
N PRO A 225 -9.64 -26.73 -9.92
CA PRO A 225 -8.54 -26.29 -9.05
C PRO A 225 -7.16 -26.27 -9.73
N VAL A 226 -6.99 -27.04 -10.80
CA VAL A 226 -5.72 -27.13 -11.56
C VAL A 226 -5.72 -26.30 -12.84
N GLN A 227 -6.89 -25.86 -13.29
CA GLN A 227 -7.01 -25.09 -14.52
C GLN A 227 -6.66 -23.61 -14.27
N THR A 228 -5.78 -23.09 -15.11
CA THR A 228 -5.52 -21.64 -15.14
C THR A 228 -6.61 -20.89 -15.89
N VAL A 229 -6.99 -19.75 -15.37
CA VAL A 229 -8.03 -18.87 -15.93
C VAL A 229 -7.41 -17.54 -16.31
N ASN A 230 -7.65 -17.10 -17.55
CA ASN A 230 -7.29 -15.73 -17.96
C ASN A 230 -8.16 -14.72 -17.20
N ILE A 231 -7.54 -13.76 -16.54
CA ILE A 231 -8.20 -12.75 -15.69
C ILE A 231 -8.35 -11.39 -16.39
N GLY A 232 -8.70 -11.40 -17.67
CA GLY A 232 -9.06 -10.20 -18.41
C GLY A 232 -7.90 -9.55 -19.17
N THR A 233 -7.56 -8.29 -18.86
CA THR A 233 -6.54 -7.51 -19.59
C THR A 233 -5.08 -7.90 -19.29
N SER A 234 -4.88 -8.83 -18.36
CA SER A 234 -3.54 -9.30 -17.98
C SER A 234 -3.00 -10.34 -18.97
N SER A 235 -1.70 -10.32 -19.17
CA SER A 235 -0.97 -11.25 -20.04
C SER A 235 -0.74 -12.65 -19.42
N PHE A 236 -1.36 -12.94 -18.28
CA PHE A 236 -1.18 -14.19 -17.54
C PHE A 236 -2.51 -14.80 -17.10
N SER A 237 -2.49 -16.12 -16.92
CA SER A 237 -3.58 -16.90 -16.38
C SER A 237 -3.21 -17.39 -14.98
N LEU A 238 -4.19 -17.43 -14.07
CA LEU A 238 -4.03 -17.86 -12.68
C LEU A 238 -4.86 -19.10 -12.39
N ASP A 239 -4.31 -20.01 -11.60
CA ASP A 239 -5.06 -21.08 -10.94
C ASP A 239 -5.58 -20.61 -9.55
N LEU A 240 -6.29 -21.50 -8.86
CA LEU A 240 -6.79 -21.21 -7.51
C LEU A 240 -5.65 -20.96 -6.51
N THR A 241 -4.55 -21.73 -6.62
CA THR A 241 -3.40 -21.66 -5.72
C THR A 241 -2.75 -20.28 -5.77
N ASP A 242 -2.36 -19.84 -6.96
CA ASP A 242 -1.72 -18.54 -7.13
C ASP A 242 -2.70 -17.38 -6.90
N SER A 243 -3.97 -17.55 -7.26
CA SER A 243 -5.00 -16.54 -7.00
C SER A 243 -5.22 -16.31 -5.50
N LEU A 244 -5.15 -17.36 -4.67
CA LEU A 244 -5.20 -17.22 -3.21
C LEU A 244 -3.90 -16.66 -2.66
N ALA A 245 -2.74 -17.15 -3.12
CA ALA A 245 -1.43 -16.76 -2.65
C ALA A 245 -1.15 -15.26 -2.86
N TYR A 246 -1.46 -14.76 -4.05
CA TYR A 246 -1.29 -13.35 -4.44
C TYR A 246 -2.53 -12.50 -4.18
N SER A 247 -3.62 -13.12 -3.69
CA SER A 247 -4.86 -12.41 -3.38
C SER A 247 -5.49 -11.67 -4.57
N ASN A 248 -5.48 -12.28 -5.77
CA ASN A 248 -5.93 -11.65 -7.00
C ASN A 248 -7.44 -11.35 -6.97
N ASN A 249 -7.82 -10.08 -7.20
CA ASN A 249 -9.21 -9.65 -7.17
C ASN A 249 -9.99 -10.12 -8.40
N GLY A 250 -9.39 -10.02 -9.60
CA GLY A 250 -10.05 -10.36 -10.87
C GLY A 250 -10.51 -11.80 -10.91
N TYR A 251 -9.69 -12.73 -10.43
CA TYR A 251 -10.04 -14.15 -10.33
C TYR A 251 -11.28 -14.35 -9.46
N PHE A 252 -11.28 -13.83 -8.23
CA PHE A 252 -12.38 -14.04 -7.28
C PHE A 252 -13.64 -13.24 -7.64
N GLN A 253 -13.51 -12.11 -8.32
CA GLN A 253 -14.66 -11.40 -8.90
C GLN A 253 -15.36 -12.26 -9.95
N LYS A 254 -14.59 -12.87 -10.86
CA LYS A 254 -15.13 -13.77 -11.89
C LYS A 254 -15.82 -14.97 -11.27
N VAL A 255 -15.15 -15.65 -10.33
CA VAL A 255 -15.72 -16.81 -9.62
C VAL A 255 -17.00 -16.42 -8.88
N GLY A 256 -16.97 -15.36 -8.08
CA GLY A 256 -18.11 -14.93 -7.29
C GLY A 256 -19.32 -14.51 -8.15
N GLY A 257 -19.07 -13.90 -9.31
CA GLY A 257 -20.12 -13.58 -10.26
C GLY A 257 -20.79 -14.83 -10.84
N GLN A 258 -20.04 -15.90 -11.08
CA GLN A 258 -20.57 -17.18 -11.56
C GLN A 258 -21.28 -17.99 -10.46
N VAL A 259 -20.75 -17.98 -9.23
CA VAL A 259 -21.38 -18.59 -8.03
C VAL A 259 -22.71 -17.90 -7.71
N GLY A 260 -22.76 -16.58 -7.83
CA GLY A 260 -23.94 -15.77 -7.57
C GLY A 260 -24.19 -15.49 -6.09
N PHE A 261 -24.97 -14.44 -5.84
CA PHE A 261 -25.24 -13.92 -4.49
C PHE A 261 -25.82 -14.95 -3.51
N PRO A 262 -26.90 -15.71 -3.87
CA PRO A 262 -27.52 -16.64 -2.92
C PRO A 262 -26.53 -17.69 -2.40
N LYS A 263 -25.75 -18.27 -3.29
CA LYS A 263 -24.74 -19.27 -2.94
C LYS A 263 -23.60 -18.67 -2.14
N MET A 264 -23.10 -17.49 -2.50
CA MET A 264 -22.09 -16.80 -1.71
C MET A 264 -22.54 -16.61 -0.26
N MET A 265 -23.80 -16.23 -0.01
CA MET A 265 -24.35 -16.07 1.33
C MET A 265 -24.58 -17.41 2.04
N GLU A 266 -24.94 -18.45 1.31
CA GLU A 266 -25.04 -19.82 1.84
C GLU A 266 -23.69 -20.31 2.38
N TYR A 267 -22.63 -20.18 1.57
CA TYR A 267 -21.28 -20.60 1.99
C TYR A 267 -20.68 -19.72 3.10
N ALA A 268 -20.98 -18.44 3.11
CA ALA A 268 -20.61 -17.56 4.21
C ALA A 268 -21.22 -18.06 5.55
N ARG A 269 -22.51 -18.43 5.55
CA ARG A 269 -23.18 -18.98 6.73
C ARG A 269 -22.67 -20.37 7.08
N LYS A 270 -22.46 -21.27 6.10
CA LYS A 270 -21.86 -22.60 6.35
C LYS A 270 -20.53 -22.48 7.09
N LEU A 271 -19.72 -21.49 6.73
CA LEU A 271 -18.42 -21.21 7.36
C LEU A 271 -18.52 -20.34 8.63
N GLY A 272 -19.73 -20.05 9.09
CA GLY A 272 -19.99 -19.41 10.37
C GLY A 272 -19.93 -17.90 10.39
N LEU A 273 -20.03 -17.24 9.24
CA LEU A 273 -20.14 -15.79 9.15
C LEU A 273 -21.60 -15.35 9.26
N GLY A 274 -21.84 -14.16 9.83
CA GLY A 274 -23.18 -13.59 10.00
C GLY A 274 -24.01 -14.24 11.12
N GLU A 275 -23.38 -14.93 12.06
CA GLU A 275 -23.99 -15.53 13.24
C GLU A 275 -23.06 -15.43 14.45
N THR A 276 -23.59 -15.46 15.67
CA THR A 276 -22.78 -15.59 16.87
C THR A 276 -22.05 -16.93 16.90
N THR A 277 -20.82 -16.92 17.37
CA THR A 277 -20.03 -18.16 17.47
C THR A 277 -20.49 -19.04 18.63
N GLY A 278 -21.09 -18.41 19.64
CA GLY A 278 -21.50 -19.05 20.88
C GLY A 278 -20.38 -19.10 21.92
N ILE A 279 -19.32 -18.30 21.75
CA ILE A 279 -18.28 -18.21 22.77
C ILE A 279 -18.90 -17.82 24.13
N ASN A 280 -18.43 -18.45 25.20
CA ASN A 280 -18.87 -18.18 26.58
C ASN A 280 -18.38 -16.81 27.08
N HIS A 281 -18.68 -15.77 26.32
CA HIS A 281 -18.35 -14.38 26.64
C HIS A 281 -19.56 -13.48 26.41
N ALA A 282 -19.75 -12.46 27.26
CA ALA A 282 -20.88 -11.56 27.13
C ALA A 282 -20.78 -10.67 25.88
N ALA A 283 -21.93 -10.40 25.25
CA ALA A 283 -22.11 -9.42 24.18
C ALA A 283 -21.28 -9.70 22.91
N GLU A 284 -21.41 -10.89 22.35
CA GLU A 284 -20.84 -11.22 21.05
C GLU A 284 -21.67 -10.63 19.90
N SER A 285 -21.00 -10.05 18.89
CA SER A 285 -21.62 -9.59 17.64
C SER A 285 -21.77 -10.74 16.63
N PRO A 286 -22.93 -10.88 15.99
CA PRO A 286 -23.10 -11.84 14.89
C PRO A 286 -22.37 -11.38 13.59
N GLY A 287 -21.80 -10.17 13.55
CA GLY A 287 -21.40 -9.57 12.31
C GLY A 287 -22.61 -9.21 11.42
N ARG A 288 -22.39 -9.11 10.11
CA ARG A 288 -23.47 -8.79 9.17
C ARG A 288 -23.22 -9.44 7.81
N LEU A 289 -24.25 -10.02 7.22
CA LEU A 289 -24.30 -10.42 5.81
C LEU A 289 -25.35 -9.55 5.08
N PRO A 290 -25.07 -9.09 3.85
CA PRO A 290 -26.05 -8.35 3.07
C PRO A 290 -27.27 -9.21 2.75
N VAL A 291 -28.43 -8.55 2.61
CA VAL A 291 -29.70 -9.23 2.28
C VAL A 291 -29.80 -9.54 0.80
N PHE A 292 -29.32 -8.60 -0.03
CA PHE A 292 -29.40 -8.73 -1.49
C PHE A 292 -28.28 -7.95 -2.18
N LYS A 293 -27.76 -8.52 -3.25
CA LYS A 293 -26.88 -7.87 -4.24
C LYS A 293 -27.07 -8.53 -5.60
N GLU A 294 -26.77 -7.77 -6.67
CA GLU A 294 -26.85 -8.26 -8.05
C GLU A 294 -25.70 -7.70 -8.91
N GLY A 295 -25.49 -8.30 -10.05
CA GLY A 295 -24.55 -7.84 -11.07
C GLY A 295 -23.13 -7.68 -10.53
N TYR A 296 -22.47 -6.60 -10.94
CA TYR A 296 -21.08 -6.34 -10.54
C TYR A 296 -20.87 -6.20 -9.02
N ALA A 297 -21.91 -5.80 -8.27
CA ALA A 297 -21.80 -5.71 -6.81
C ALA A 297 -21.55 -7.08 -6.15
N VAL A 298 -22.05 -8.18 -6.75
CA VAL A 298 -21.75 -9.56 -6.29
C VAL A 298 -20.28 -9.89 -6.57
N ASN A 299 -19.79 -9.56 -7.77
CA ASN A 299 -18.41 -9.81 -8.14
C ASN A 299 -17.46 -9.11 -7.17
N HIS A 300 -17.69 -7.82 -6.94
CA HIS A 300 -16.83 -7.01 -6.06
C HIS A 300 -16.90 -7.47 -4.60
N MET A 301 -18.10 -7.76 -4.08
CA MET A 301 -18.30 -8.33 -2.75
C MET A 301 -17.51 -9.65 -2.57
N SER A 302 -17.48 -10.50 -3.59
CA SER A 302 -16.83 -11.82 -3.53
C SER A 302 -15.31 -11.75 -3.43
N SER A 303 -14.71 -10.60 -3.74
CA SER A 303 -13.26 -10.37 -3.62
C SER A 303 -12.88 -9.41 -2.50
N HIS A 304 -13.75 -8.43 -2.17
CA HIS A 304 -13.46 -7.33 -1.22
C HIS A 304 -14.32 -7.38 0.05
N GLY A 305 -15.38 -8.21 0.09
CA GLY A 305 -16.25 -8.33 1.26
C GLY A 305 -17.15 -7.13 1.52
N ASP A 306 -17.59 -6.43 0.46
CA ASP A 306 -18.46 -5.25 0.62
C ASP A 306 -19.78 -5.60 1.30
N ASP A 307 -20.18 -4.75 2.26
CA ASP A 307 -21.37 -4.89 3.09
C ASP A 307 -21.43 -6.15 3.97
N ILE A 308 -20.32 -6.89 4.04
CA ILE A 308 -20.11 -7.98 4.99
C ILE A 308 -19.34 -7.43 6.18
N GLU A 309 -19.74 -7.82 7.38
CA GLU A 309 -19.01 -7.57 8.62
C GLU A 309 -18.76 -8.88 9.35
N VAL A 310 -17.53 -9.09 9.78
CA VAL A 310 -17.07 -10.27 10.52
C VAL A 310 -16.31 -9.87 11.76
N THR A 311 -16.34 -10.72 12.79
CA THR A 311 -15.51 -10.54 13.99
C THR A 311 -14.22 -11.34 13.87
N ALA A 312 -13.20 -10.98 14.66
CA ALA A 312 -11.94 -11.73 14.65
C ALA A 312 -12.11 -13.18 15.10
N ILE A 313 -13.02 -13.45 16.04
CA ILE A 313 -13.32 -14.82 16.49
C ILE A 313 -14.03 -15.62 15.39
N GLN A 314 -14.90 -15.02 14.56
CA GLN A 314 -15.51 -15.68 13.41
C GLN A 314 -14.45 -16.08 12.38
N LEU A 315 -13.48 -15.21 12.12
CA LEU A 315 -12.37 -15.51 11.20
C LEU A 315 -11.48 -16.64 11.73
N ALA A 316 -11.17 -16.66 13.03
CA ALA A 316 -10.41 -17.73 13.65
C ALA A 316 -11.18 -19.07 13.57
N ARG A 317 -12.50 -19.04 13.82
CA ARG A 317 -13.39 -20.21 13.71
C ARG A 317 -13.46 -20.73 12.26
N MET A 318 -13.57 -19.83 11.28
CA MET A 318 -13.56 -20.19 9.86
C MET A 318 -12.25 -20.87 9.45
N ALA A 319 -11.10 -20.30 9.82
CA ALA A 319 -9.80 -20.92 9.57
C ALA A 319 -9.66 -22.27 10.26
N SER A 320 -10.18 -22.40 11.49
CA SER A 320 -10.24 -23.67 12.23
C SER A 320 -11.07 -24.72 11.49
N ALA A 321 -12.23 -24.35 10.95
CA ALA A 321 -13.09 -25.27 10.21
C ALA A 321 -12.42 -25.79 8.92
N ILE A 322 -11.66 -24.93 8.22
CA ILE A 322 -10.86 -25.36 7.06
C ILE A 322 -9.76 -26.33 7.50
N GLY A 323 -9.07 -26.03 8.61
CA GLY A 323 -7.94 -26.84 9.09
C GLY A 323 -8.33 -28.16 9.77
N ASN A 324 -9.57 -28.34 10.20
CA ASN A 324 -10.02 -29.51 10.97
C ASN A 324 -10.95 -30.47 10.20
N GLY A 325 -11.03 -30.32 8.87
CA GLY A 325 -11.89 -31.15 8.01
C GLY A 325 -13.37 -30.77 8.05
N GLY A 326 -13.68 -29.49 8.27
CA GLY A 326 -15.04 -28.95 8.11
C GLY A 326 -15.92 -28.99 9.34
N LYS A 327 -15.35 -29.15 10.54
CA LYS A 327 -16.11 -29.07 11.80
C LYS A 327 -16.17 -27.63 12.28
N LEU A 328 -17.34 -26.99 12.23
CA LEU A 328 -17.55 -25.66 12.78
C LEU A 328 -17.74 -25.76 14.28
N LEU A 329 -16.71 -25.38 15.04
CA LEU A 329 -16.67 -25.52 16.48
C LEU A 329 -17.35 -24.33 17.19
N VAL A 330 -17.85 -24.56 18.40
CA VAL A 330 -18.19 -23.51 19.36
C VAL A 330 -16.89 -23.11 20.08
N PRO A 331 -16.40 -21.87 19.91
CA PRO A 331 -15.24 -21.42 20.66
C PRO A 331 -15.57 -21.35 22.15
N HIS A 332 -14.67 -21.81 23.00
CA HIS A 332 -14.90 -21.77 24.44
C HIS A 332 -13.61 -21.44 25.20
N LEU A 333 -13.71 -20.48 26.10
CA LEU A 333 -12.63 -20.08 26.99
C LEU A 333 -12.81 -20.79 28.33
N PRO A 334 -11.93 -21.77 28.71
CA PRO A 334 -12.03 -22.43 30.01
C PRO A 334 -11.94 -21.42 31.15
N ARG A 335 -12.87 -21.45 32.11
CA ARG A 335 -12.91 -20.49 33.23
C ARG A 335 -12.27 -21.03 34.49
N THR A 336 -12.08 -22.35 34.54
CA THR A 336 -11.49 -23.03 35.70
C THR A 336 -10.38 -23.99 35.25
N PRO A 337 -9.41 -24.33 36.13
CA PRO A 337 -8.41 -25.35 35.87
C PRO A 337 -9.04 -26.72 35.55
N GLN A 338 -10.15 -27.07 36.22
CA GLN A 338 -10.87 -28.33 35.98
C GLN A 338 -11.49 -28.37 34.59
N GLU A 339 -12.10 -27.27 34.15
CA GLU A 339 -12.66 -27.14 32.82
C GLU A 339 -11.55 -27.18 31.74
N ASN A 340 -10.39 -26.62 32.02
CA ASN A 340 -9.24 -26.68 31.11
C ASN A 340 -8.71 -28.13 30.97
N VAL A 341 -8.60 -28.87 32.06
CA VAL A 341 -8.15 -30.28 32.05
C VAL A 341 -9.18 -31.21 31.38
N HIS A 342 -10.46 -30.95 31.61
CA HIS A 342 -11.56 -31.75 31.07
C HIS A 342 -12.28 -31.04 29.92
N PHE A 343 -11.55 -30.32 29.12
CA PHE A 343 -12.12 -29.53 28.02
C PHE A 343 -12.93 -30.39 27.06
N LYS A 344 -14.21 -30.08 26.90
CA LYS A 344 -15.11 -30.77 25.99
C LYS A 344 -15.23 -29.99 24.69
N ARG A 345 -14.84 -30.64 23.59
CA ARG A 345 -15.08 -30.16 22.25
C ARG A 345 -16.57 -30.10 21.94
N GLU A 346 -17.05 -28.96 21.49
CA GLU A 346 -18.40 -28.78 21.01
C GLU A 346 -18.39 -28.45 19.50
N VAL A 347 -19.11 -29.25 18.72
CA VAL A 347 -19.29 -29.06 17.28
C VAL A 347 -20.66 -28.43 17.05
N LYS A 348 -20.71 -27.18 16.56
CA LYS A 348 -21.97 -26.53 16.23
C LYS A 348 -22.65 -27.22 15.03
N ARG A 349 -21.87 -27.57 14.01
CA ARG A 349 -22.28 -28.32 12.82
C ARG A 349 -21.08 -28.67 11.93
N ASP A 350 -21.34 -29.58 10.98
CA ASP A 350 -20.47 -29.73 9.81
C ASP A 350 -20.74 -28.61 8.80
N VAL A 351 -19.71 -28.12 8.13
CA VAL A 351 -19.85 -27.08 7.11
C VAL A 351 -20.50 -27.59 5.82
N ASN A 352 -20.65 -28.93 5.69
CA ASN A 352 -21.17 -29.60 4.49
C ASN A 352 -20.45 -29.16 3.20
N ILE A 353 -19.15 -29.13 3.28
CA ILE A 353 -18.22 -28.95 2.16
C ILE A 353 -17.33 -30.20 2.14
N PRO A 354 -17.20 -30.89 1.01
CA PRO A 354 -16.34 -32.08 0.90
C PRO A 354 -14.92 -31.77 1.38
N GLU A 355 -14.33 -32.72 2.12
CA GLU A 355 -12.98 -32.54 2.67
C GLU A 355 -11.94 -32.26 1.57
N ASP A 356 -12.09 -32.90 0.40
CA ASP A 356 -11.23 -32.65 -0.75
C ASP A 356 -11.30 -31.18 -1.21
N ASN A 357 -12.48 -30.55 -1.21
CA ASN A 357 -12.59 -29.14 -1.54
C ASN A 357 -11.96 -28.25 -0.46
N LEU A 358 -12.08 -28.61 0.83
CA LEU A 358 -11.36 -27.93 1.91
C LEU A 358 -9.83 -28.05 1.75
N ARG A 359 -9.35 -29.23 1.33
CA ARG A 359 -7.92 -29.46 1.06
C ARG A 359 -7.41 -28.67 -0.15
N ARG A 360 -8.25 -28.46 -1.18
CA ARG A 360 -7.84 -27.77 -2.41
C ARG A 360 -7.55 -26.28 -2.25
N VAL A 361 -8.02 -25.62 -1.19
CA VAL A 361 -7.64 -24.22 -0.89
C VAL A 361 -6.32 -24.12 -0.13
N LEU A 362 -5.84 -25.23 0.47
CA LEU A 362 -4.64 -25.21 1.32
C LEU A 362 -3.36 -24.83 0.59
N PRO A 363 -3.05 -25.32 -0.62
CA PRO A 363 -1.85 -24.90 -1.35
C PRO A 363 -1.80 -23.40 -1.54
N GLY A 364 -2.93 -22.74 -1.81
CA GLY A 364 -3.01 -21.29 -1.94
C GLY A 364 -2.84 -20.56 -0.62
N MET A 365 -3.38 -21.10 0.48
CA MET A 365 -3.17 -20.54 1.84
C MET A 365 -1.72 -20.72 2.31
N ILE A 366 -1.07 -21.83 1.99
CA ILE A 366 0.36 -22.06 2.25
C ILE A 366 1.20 -21.18 1.35
N GLY A 367 0.85 -21.10 0.06
CA GLY A 367 1.50 -20.23 -0.92
C GLY A 367 1.49 -18.77 -0.50
N ALA A 368 0.40 -18.28 0.11
CA ALA A 368 0.34 -16.92 0.64
C ALA A 368 1.46 -16.67 1.67
N VAL A 369 1.78 -17.64 2.52
CA VAL A 369 2.84 -17.54 3.53
C VAL A 369 4.23 -17.81 2.93
N SER A 370 4.34 -18.69 1.96
CA SER A 370 5.63 -19.11 1.40
C SER A 370 6.19 -18.07 0.42
N TYR A 371 5.38 -17.57 -0.50
CA TYR A 371 5.82 -16.67 -1.58
C TYR A 371 4.85 -15.49 -1.86
N GLY A 372 3.64 -15.54 -1.30
CA GLY A 372 2.59 -14.55 -1.55
C GLY A 372 2.52 -13.40 -0.55
N THR A 373 1.31 -12.90 -0.32
CA THR A 373 1.02 -11.68 0.46
C THR A 373 1.29 -11.82 1.96
N ALA A 374 1.41 -13.04 2.50
CA ALA A 374 1.58 -13.32 3.92
C ALA A 374 2.98 -13.81 4.30
N LYS A 375 4.03 -13.54 3.51
CA LYS A 375 5.42 -13.99 3.78
C LYS A 375 5.91 -13.69 5.20
N ARG A 376 5.41 -12.63 5.83
CA ARG A 376 5.76 -12.26 7.21
C ARG A 376 5.16 -13.18 8.28
N ALA A 377 4.20 -14.03 7.91
CA ALA A 377 3.65 -15.06 8.80
C ALA A 377 4.51 -16.32 8.87
N ALA A 378 5.56 -16.44 8.07
CA ALA A 378 6.43 -17.61 8.05
C ALA A 378 7.03 -17.90 9.43
N ALA A 379 6.90 -19.16 9.86
CA ALA A 379 7.47 -19.70 11.07
C ALA A 379 8.33 -20.91 10.70
N PRO A 380 9.66 -20.87 10.89
CA PRO A 380 10.55 -21.93 10.38
C PRO A 380 10.24 -23.33 10.91
N ALA A 381 9.69 -23.41 12.13
CA ALA A 381 9.33 -24.70 12.75
C ALA A 381 7.99 -25.26 12.27
N TRP A 382 7.13 -24.45 11.61
CA TRP A 382 5.76 -24.84 11.25
C TRP A 382 5.39 -24.41 9.84
N THR A 383 4.71 -25.27 9.11
CA THR A 383 3.99 -24.85 7.91
C THR A 383 2.68 -24.18 8.35
N VAL A 384 2.55 -22.91 8.02
CA VAL A 384 1.36 -22.08 8.32
C VAL A 384 0.55 -21.90 7.05
N ALA A 385 -0.76 -22.07 7.15
CA ALA A 385 -1.73 -21.76 6.10
C ALA A 385 -2.55 -20.54 6.51
N GLY A 386 -2.70 -19.55 5.63
CA GLY A 386 -3.46 -18.34 5.97
C GLY A 386 -3.85 -17.49 4.77
N LYS A 387 -4.68 -16.49 5.06
CA LYS A 387 -5.15 -15.51 4.07
C LYS A 387 -5.11 -14.10 4.63
N THR A 388 -4.49 -13.21 3.89
CA THR A 388 -4.48 -11.78 4.17
C THR A 388 -5.76 -11.09 3.74
N GLY A 389 -6.01 -9.93 4.31
CA GLY A 389 -7.01 -8.98 3.85
C GLY A 389 -6.51 -7.56 4.05
N THR A 390 -6.60 -6.75 3.01
CA THR A 390 -6.25 -5.34 3.03
C THR A 390 -7.37 -4.54 2.40
N CYS A 391 -7.89 -3.55 3.08
CA CYS A 391 -8.87 -2.63 2.53
C CYS A 391 -9.07 -1.39 3.41
N THR A 392 -9.98 -0.52 3.03
CA THR A 392 -10.48 0.57 3.89
C THR A 392 -11.86 0.17 4.40
N GLY A 393 -12.06 0.30 5.70
CA GLY A 393 -13.34 0.05 6.37
C GLY A 393 -13.38 0.75 7.71
N GLN A 394 -14.60 1.00 8.22
CA GLN A 394 -14.84 1.67 9.50
C GLN A 394 -13.99 2.94 9.71
N GLY A 395 -13.81 3.73 8.64
CA GLY A 395 -13.07 5.00 8.68
C GLY A 395 -11.55 4.88 8.79
N SER A 396 -10.97 3.68 8.64
CA SER A 396 -9.53 3.46 8.71
C SER A 396 -9.06 2.42 7.70
N LYS A 397 -7.75 2.33 7.47
CA LYS A 397 -7.18 1.16 6.80
C LYS A 397 -7.33 -0.06 7.71
N LEU A 398 -7.64 -1.20 7.12
CA LEU A 398 -7.74 -2.50 7.77
C LEU A 398 -6.68 -3.44 7.22
N GLY A 399 -5.99 -4.14 8.11
CA GLY A 399 -5.14 -5.25 7.80
C GLY A 399 -5.63 -6.48 8.55
N LEU A 400 -5.97 -7.53 7.82
CA LEU A 400 -6.48 -8.77 8.38
C LEU A 400 -5.57 -9.93 8.02
N PHE A 401 -5.47 -10.88 8.92
CA PHE A 401 -4.89 -12.18 8.62
C PHE A 401 -5.59 -13.25 9.45
N THR A 402 -6.06 -14.30 8.79
CA THR A 402 -6.59 -15.49 9.46
C THR A 402 -5.85 -16.71 8.99
N SER A 403 -5.50 -17.59 9.93
CA SER A 403 -4.55 -18.67 9.67
C SER A 403 -4.67 -19.78 10.67
N TYR A 404 -4.02 -20.89 10.37
CA TYR A 404 -3.75 -21.95 11.31
C TYR A 404 -2.41 -22.62 11.03
N GLY A 405 -1.86 -23.28 12.02
CA GLY A 405 -0.59 -24.00 11.95
C GLY A 405 -0.33 -24.90 13.18
N PRO A 406 0.57 -25.88 13.04
CA PRO A 406 1.13 -26.40 11.79
C PRO A 406 0.05 -27.11 10.93
N VAL A 407 0.19 -27.09 9.60
CA VAL A 407 -0.87 -27.56 8.68
C VAL A 407 -1.16 -29.04 8.84
N HIS A 408 -0.13 -29.87 9.08
CA HIS A 408 -0.25 -31.32 9.18
C HIS A 408 -0.85 -31.81 10.51
N ASP A 409 -0.76 -31.01 11.57
CA ASP A 409 -1.39 -31.30 12.88
C ASP A 409 -1.79 -29.97 13.54
N PRO A 410 -2.90 -29.34 13.11
CA PRO A 410 -3.27 -27.99 13.53
C PRO A 410 -3.38 -27.85 15.06
N GLN A 411 -2.54 -27.00 15.65
CA GLN A 411 -2.50 -26.71 17.08
C GLN A 411 -3.04 -25.33 17.41
N LEU A 412 -2.77 -24.35 16.53
CA LEU A 412 -3.18 -22.96 16.72
C LEU A 412 -3.90 -22.45 15.48
N ALA A 413 -5.03 -21.79 15.67
CA ALA A 413 -5.64 -20.87 14.73
C ALA A 413 -5.45 -19.46 15.26
N VAL A 414 -4.92 -18.57 14.42
CA VAL A 414 -4.63 -17.19 14.79
C VAL A 414 -5.34 -16.26 13.82
N SER A 415 -6.15 -15.34 14.37
CA SER A 415 -6.77 -14.27 13.62
C SER A 415 -6.35 -12.92 14.17
N VAL A 416 -5.93 -12.03 13.28
CA VAL A 416 -5.46 -10.67 13.60
C VAL A 416 -6.22 -9.67 12.75
N ILE A 417 -6.72 -8.61 13.39
CA ILE A 417 -7.28 -7.43 12.72
C ILE A 417 -6.55 -6.21 13.24
N LEU A 418 -5.94 -5.45 12.34
CA LEU A 418 -5.26 -4.18 12.63
C LEU A 418 -6.01 -3.02 12.00
N ARG A 419 -5.97 -1.87 12.66
CA ARG A 419 -6.57 -0.61 12.19
C ARG A 419 -5.56 0.51 12.29
N ASN A 420 -5.17 1.12 11.24
CA ASN A 420 -4.62 2.48 11.14
C ASN A 420 -4.15 2.77 9.71
N SER A 421 -3.59 3.95 9.49
CA SER A 421 -3.17 4.39 8.17
C SER A 421 -1.97 3.64 7.58
N GLY A 422 -1.15 3.00 8.41
CA GLY A 422 0.04 2.24 8.01
C GLY A 422 -0.15 0.72 8.04
N THR A 423 -1.41 0.22 8.13
CA THR A 423 -1.67 -1.21 8.21
C THR A 423 -2.08 -1.79 6.86
N GLY A 424 -1.83 -3.08 6.72
CA GLY A 424 -2.28 -3.93 5.64
C GLY A 424 -2.15 -5.39 6.06
N GLY A 425 -2.58 -6.30 5.19
CA GLY A 425 -2.57 -7.73 5.46
C GLY A 425 -1.18 -8.26 5.81
N LYS A 426 -0.13 -7.73 5.20
CA LYS A 426 1.27 -8.11 5.51
C LYS A 426 1.67 -7.83 6.96
N TRP A 427 1.12 -6.77 7.58
CA TRP A 427 1.41 -6.43 8.97
C TRP A 427 0.59 -7.30 9.94
N ALA A 428 -0.67 -7.61 9.61
CA ALA A 428 -1.46 -8.57 10.35
C ALA A 428 -0.83 -9.97 10.29
N ALA A 429 -0.32 -10.37 9.12
CA ALA A 429 0.45 -11.60 8.94
C ALA A 429 1.75 -11.60 9.77
N ALA A 430 2.43 -10.45 9.90
CA ALA A 430 3.63 -10.33 10.74
C ALA A 430 3.31 -10.59 12.22
N VAL A 431 2.21 -10.03 12.73
CA VAL A 431 1.75 -10.26 14.12
C VAL A 431 1.45 -11.74 14.35
N ALA A 432 0.67 -12.37 13.47
CA ALA A 432 0.38 -13.80 13.59
C ALA A 432 1.65 -14.67 13.49
N GLY A 433 2.55 -14.33 12.58
CA GLY A 433 3.84 -15.01 12.44
C GLY A 433 4.70 -14.92 13.71
N ASP A 434 4.66 -13.79 14.39
CA ASP A 434 5.36 -13.61 15.66
C ASP A 434 4.75 -14.47 16.78
N VAL A 435 3.42 -14.57 16.84
CA VAL A 435 2.73 -15.52 17.73
C VAL A 435 3.18 -16.95 17.44
N TYR A 436 3.18 -17.39 16.18
CA TYR A 436 3.63 -18.73 15.82
C TYR A 436 5.09 -18.98 16.20
N ARG A 437 6.00 -18.05 15.91
CA ARG A 437 7.43 -18.19 16.25
C ARG A 437 7.67 -18.28 17.74
N ARG A 438 6.95 -17.51 18.55
CA ARG A 438 7.05 -17.53 20.02
C ARG A 438 6.53 -18.82 20.63
N LEU A 439 5.47 -19.39 20.06
CA LEU A 439 4.80 -20.59 20.58
C LEU A 439 5.31 -21.89 19.96
N ALA A 440 6.08 -21.85 18.87
CA ALA A 440 6.57 -23.03 18.17
C ALA A 440 7.47 -23.94 19.02
N TYR A 441 8.11 -23.40 20.06
CA TYR A 441 8.96 -24.15 20.97
C TYR A 441 8.27 -24.55 22.28
N ASP A 442 6.99 -24.23 22.45
CA ASP A 442 6.19 -24.69 23.56
C ASP A 442 5.73 -26.14 23.29
N ALA A 443 6.14 -27.08 24.14
CA ALA A 443 5.85 -28.48 23.96
C ALA A 443 4.34 -28.81 23.86
N ARG A 444 3.47 -27.94 24.37
CA ARG A 444 2.01 -28.10 24.28
C ARG A 444 1.49 -27.99 22.86
N PHE A 445 2.19 -27.25 22.01
CA PHE A 445 1.81 -26.96 20.62
C PHE A 445 2.70 -27.69 19.62
N ALA A 446 3.69 -28.44 20.08
CA ALA A 446 4.51 -29.26 19.21
C ALA A 446 3.64 -30.33 18.50
N PRO A 447 3.85 -30.56 17.18
CA PRO A 447 3.17 -31.63 16.46
C PRO A 447 3.44 -32.98 17.18
N LYS A 448 2.42 -33.80 17.25
CA LYS A 448 2.58 -35.14 17.86
C LYS A 448 3.54 -35.98 17.02
N PRO A 449 4.51 -36.66 17.62
CA PRO A 449 5.36 -37.62 16.91
C PRO A 449 4.52 -38.60 16.09
N GLY A 450 4.85 -38.80 14.82
CA GLY A 450 4.13 -39.71 13.93
C GLY A 450 2.83 -39.17 13.32
N SER A 451 2.48 -37.88 13.54
CA SER A 451 1.40 -37.26 12.78
C SER A 451 1.79 -37.22 11.31
N GLN A 452 1.01 -37.89 10.47
CA GLN A 452 1.22 -37.91 9.02
C GLN A 452 0.77 -36.56 8.44
N PRO A 453 1.45 -36.06 7.42
CA PRO A 453 0.96 -34.91 6.67
C PRO A 453 -0.42 -35.23 6.08
N ILE A 454 -1.40 -34.37 6.36
CA ILE A 454 -2.75 -34.50 5.79
C ILE A 454 -2.71 -34.28 4.26
N LEU A 455 -1.67 -33.61 3.77
CA LEU A 455 -1.47 -33.26 2.37
C LEU A 455 -0.23 -33.95 1.81
N ALA A 456 -0.24 -34.21 0.52
CA ALA A 456 0.94 -34.60 -0.22
C ALA A 456 2.05 -33.55 -0.12
N ASN A 457 3.31 -33.95 -0.20
CA ASN A 457 4.47 -33.06 0.00
C ASN A 457 4.51 -31.87 -0.97
N ASP A 458 4.07 -32.06 -2.22
CA ASP A 458 3.96 -31.01 -3.22
C ASP A 458 2.91 -29.94 -2.83
N MET A 459 1.83 -30.33 -2.16
CA MET A 459 0.81 -29.41 -1.63
C MET A 459 1.31 -28.64 -0.41
N LEU A 460 2.24 -29.20 0.37
CA LEU A 460 2.85 -28.53 1.53
C LEU A 460 3.94 -27.52 1.14
N ALA A 461 4.48 -27.62 -0.08
CA ALA A 461 5.49 -26.71 -0.61
C ALA A 461 5.09 -26.22 -2.00
N PRO A 462 3.94 -25.53 -2.11
CA PRO A 462 3.46 -25.03 -3.41
C PRO A 462 4.46 -24.07 -4.00
N ARG A 463 4.60 -24.13 -5.33
CA ARG A 463 5.45 -23.22 -6.09
C ARG A 463 4.56 -22.33 -6.95
N PRO A 464 4.93 -21.05 -7.14
CA PRO A 464 4.18 -20.19 -8.01
C PRO A 464 4.27 -20.67 -9.47
N ASN A 465 3.13 -20.69 -10.16
CA ASN A 465 3.07 -20.90 -11.62
C ASN A 465 3.45 -19.63 -12.40
N ILE A 466 3.60 -18.52 -11.70
CA ILE A 466 3.94 -17.21 -12.27
C ILE A 466 5.39 -16.88 -11.95
N ASP A 467 6.06 -16.23 -12.92
CA ASP A 467 7.40 -15.67 -12.67
C ASP A 467 7.33 -14.74 -11.44
N PRO A 468 8.15 -14.98 -10.39
CA PRO A 468 8.16 -14.14 -9.19
C PRO A 468 8.39 -12.64 -9.47
N ARG A 469 9.01 -12.29 -10.62
CA ARG A 469 9.19 -10.89 -11.06
C ARG A 469 7.88 -10.22 -11.45
N LYS A 470 6.86 -11.00 -11.82
CA LYS A 470 5.52 -10.51 -12.16
C LYS A 470 4.56 -10.59 -10.97
N ALA A 471 5.02 -11.06 -9.82
CA ALA A 471 4.19 -11.21 -8.62
C ALA A 471 3.50 -9.90 -8.20
N ALA A 472 4.20 -8.77 -8.29
CA ALA A 472 3.63 -7.44 -7.99
C ALA A 472 2.54 -7.01 -8.98
N GLU A 473 2.57 -7.50 -10.24
CA GLU A 473 1.51 -7.21 -11.23
C GLU A 473 0.22 -7.99 -10.92
N VAL A 474 0.35 -9.11 -10.22
CA VAL A 474 -0.73 -10.05 -9.91
C VAL A 474 -1.38 -9.74 -8.56
N SER A 475 -0.59 -9.21 -7.61
CA SER A 475 -1.05 -8.91 -6.25
C SER A 475 -1.63 -7.50 -6.19
N ASP A 476 -2.96 -7.44 -6.18
CA ASP A 476 -3.68 -6.16 -5.99
C ASP A 476 -3.47 -5.61 -4.58
N GLU A 477 -3.34 -6.48 -3.57
CA GLU A 477 -3.07 -6.07 -2.19
C GLU A 477 -1.68 -5.45 -2.03
N GLU A 478 -0.64 -6.05 -2.62
CA GLU A 478 0.71 -5.49 -2.57
C GLU A 478 0.77 -4.13 -3.27
N ARG A 479 0.11 -3.97 -4.42
CA ARG A 479 0.03 -2.68 -5.13
C ARG A 479 -0.68 -1.59 -4.33
N GLU A 480 -1.79 -1.92 -3.66
CA GLU A 480 -2.51 -0.97 -2.81
C GLU A 480 -1.69 -0.57 -1.57
N GLU A 481 -0.95 -1.52 -0.99
CA GLU A 481 -0.07 -1.26 0.15
C GLU A 481 1.13 -0.40 -0.25
N GLU A 482 1.84 -0.73 -1.35
CA GLU A 482 2.97 0.04 -1.88
C GLU A 482 2.56 1.47 -2.27
N ALA A 483 1.42 1.64 -2.95
CA ALA A 483 0.90 2.96 -3.28
C ALA A 483 0.59 3.78 -2.02
N THR A 484 0.10 3.12 -0.97
CA THR A 484 -0.19 3.77 0.31
C THR A 484 1.09 4.15 1.05
N GLU A 485 2.11 3.27 1.07
CA GLU A 485 3.41 3.54 1.69
C GLU A 485 4.16 4.66 0.96
N ALA A 486 4.14 4.65 -0.38
CA ALA A 486 4.76 5.70 -1.20
C ALA A 486 4.11 7.07 -0.96
N ASN A 487 2.77 7.14 -0.88
CA ASN A 487 2.06 8.38 -0.56
C ASN A 487 2.34 8.87 0.86
N ASN A 488 2.53 7.96 1.81
CA ASN A 488 2.89 8.29 3.18
C ASN A 488 4.31 8.86 3.27
N ALA A 489 5.27 8.18 2.63
CA ALA A 489 6.67 8.60 2.58
C ALA A 489 6.84 9.94 1.85
N ALA A 490 6.12 10.17 0.75
CA ALA A 490 6.14 11.44 0.03
C ALA A 490 5.56 12.59 0.87
N GLY A 491 4.49 12.34 1.63
CA GLY A 491 3.91 13.32 2.54
C GLY A 491 4.86 13.66 3.70
N ASP A 492 5.50 12.68 4.30
CA ASP A 492 6.46 12.88 5.39
C ASP A 492 7.75 13.56 4.91
N ALA A 493 8.27 13.21 3.73
CA ALA A 493 9.44 13.85 3.13
C ALA A 493 9.19 15.32 2.79
N PHE A 494 7.97 15.65 2.34
CA PHE A 494 7.60 17.03 2.05
C PHE A 494 7.60 17.92 3.31
N VAL A 495 7.06 17.42 4.42
CA VAL A 495 7.04 18.15 5.71
C VAL A 495 8.46 18.35 6.27
N VAL A 496 9.33 17.34 6.16
CA VAL A 496 10.74 17.45 6.62
C VAL A 496 11.54 18.45 5.78
N SER A 497 11.30 18.52 4.47
CA SER A 497 12.00 19.48 3.58
C SER A 497 11.61 20.94 3.85
N GLU A 498 10.37 21.23 4.23
CA GLU A 498 9.96 22.59 4.59
C GLU A 498 10.41 23.00 6.00
N ALA A 499 10.35 22.11 6.98
CA ALA A 499 10.87 22.38 8.34
C ALA A 499 12.39 22.60 8.36
N GLY A 500 13.13 22.07 7.39
CA GLY A 500 14.58 22.28 7.23
C GLY A 500 14.98 23.57 6.53
N GLN A 501 14.08 24.21 5.79
CA GLN A 501 14.37 25.44 5.03
C GLN A 501 14.14 26.74 5.82
N ASP A 502 13.33 26.71 6.87
CA ASP A 502 13.12 27.87 7.74
C ASP A 502 14.27 28.10 8.75
N ALA A 503 15.18 27.13 8.90
CA ALA A 503 16.33 27.22 9.85
C ALA A 503 17.65 27.68 9.21
N SER A 504 17.74 27.86 7.89
CA SER A 504 18.95 28.37 7.21
C SER A 504 18.61 29.40 6.15
N GLY A 505 18.45 30.62 6.58
CA GLY A 505 18.48 31.79 5.69
C GLY A 505 19.86 31.99 5.08
N THR A 506 19.89 32.05 3.75
CA THR A 506 20.95 32.40 2.80
C THR A 506 21.54 31.21 2.02
N GLY A 507 21.21 31.19 0.73
CA GLY A 507 21.95 30.39 -0.23
C GLY A 507 21.12 29.91 -1.43
N THR A 508 21.10 30.73 -2.46
CA THR A 508 20.58 30.45 -3.80
C THR A 508 21.24 29.17 -4.37
N GLN A 509 20.56 28.06 -4.42
CA GLN A 509 20.86 27.00 -5.37
C GLN A 509 19.54 26.42 -5.93
N ARG A 510 19.43 26.57 -7.23
CA ARG A 510 18.34 26.12 -8.09
C ARG A 510 18.46 24.60 -8.29
N PRO A 511 17.49 23.76 -7.93
CA PRO A 511 17.54 22.37 -8.33
C PRO A 511 17.25 22.26 -9.83
N THR A 512 18.17 21.74 -10.58
CA THR A 512 17.98 21.31 -11.96
C THR A 512 17.19 20.01 -11.98
N LEU A 513 15.90 20.10 -12.28
CA LEU A 513 15.09 18.96 -12.67
C LEU A 513 15.60 18.43 -14.01
N LYS A 514 16.24 17.28 -14.02
CA LYS A 514 16.47 16.49 -15.23
C LYS A 514 15.11 16.01 -15.76
N LYS A 515 14.63 16.69 -16.78
CA LYS A 515 13.43 16.33 -17.55
C LYS A 515 13.81 15.19 -18.49
N THR A 516 13.52 13.96 -18.14
CA THR A 516 13.49 12.85 -19.09
C THR A 516 12.23 13.02 -19.95
N VAL A 517 12.42 13.62 -21.11
CA VAL A 517 11.40 13.66 -22.17
C VAL A 517 11.39 12.28 -22.80
N LYS A 518 10.38 11.46 -22.52
CA LYS A 518 10.00 10.37 -23.41
C LYS A 518 9.20 10.97 -24.55
N THR A 519 9.78 10.98 -25.72
CA THR A 519 9.11 11.24 -26.99
C THR A 519 7.98 10.23 -27.15
N GLY A 520 6.75 10.70 -27.04
CA GLY A 520 5.56 9.93 -27.37
C GLY A 520 5.39 9.89 -28.88
N GLU A 521 5.44 8.74 -29.45
CA GLU A 521 4.96 8.47 -30.79
C GLU A 521 3.43 8.67 -30.84
N ARG A 522 3.03 9.38 -31.87
CA ARG A 522 1.64 9.69 -32.21
C ARG A 522 0.93 8.41 -32.66
N PRO A 523 -0.26 8.05 -32.17
CA PRO A 523 -0.96 6.87 -32.68
C PRO A 523 -1.42 7.12 -34.12
N ALA A 524 -1.08 6.17 -35.00
CA ALA A 524 -1.56 6.10 -36.36
C ALA A 524 -3.07 5.82 -36.37
N ALA A 525 -3.76 6.45 -37.33
CA ALA A 525 -5.18 6.35 -37.54
C ALA A 525 -5.61 4.90 -37.83
N ALA A 526 -6.75 4.51 -37.24
CA ALA A 526 -7.41 3.23 -37.48
C ALA A 526 -7.90 3.10 -38.91
N PRO A 527 -7.76 1.93 -39.55
CA PRO A 527 -8.37 1.69 -40.86
C PRO A 527 -9.87 1.35 -40.72
N THR A 528 -10.65 1.96 -41.59
CA THR A 528 -12.08 1.75 -41.82
C THR A 528 -12.38 0.30 -42.22
N PRO A 529 -13.49 -0.31 -41.75
CA PRO A 529 -13.83 -1.69 -42.15
C PRO A 529 -14.38 -1.74 -43.59
N ALA A 530 -13.79 -2.61 -44.38
CA ALA A 530 -14.25 -2.94 -45.73
C ALA A 530 -15.44 -3.91 -45.68
N ALA A 531 -16.42 -3.66 -46.56
CA ALA A 531 -17.64 -4.42 -46.75
C ALA A 531 -17.37 -5.87 -47.25
N PRO A 532 -18.34 -6.78 -47.04
CA PRO A 532 -18.19 -8.18 -47.37
C PRO A 532 -18.34 -8.43 -48.88
N ARG A 533 -17.40 -9.13 -49.48
CA ARG A 533 -17.54 -9.71 -50.83
C ARG A 533 -18.08 -11.13 -50.73
N THR A 534 -19.27 -11.32 -51.28
CA THR A 534 -19.83 -12.59 -51.68
C THR A 534 -19.07 -13.15 -52.88
N ASN A 535 -18.65 -14.42 -52.81
CA ASN A 535 -18.44 -15.22 -54.02
C ASN A 535 -18.83 -16.68 -53.79
N ASN A 536 -19.80 -17.06 -54.59
CA ASN A 536 -20.22 -18.41 -54.91
C ASN A 536 -19.18 -19.15 -55.72
N SER A 537 -19.07 -20.44 -55.52
CA SER A 537 -19.10 -21.51 -56.53
C SER A 537 -18.47 -22.79 -55.97
N ASN A 538 -19.29 -23.75 -55.70
CA ASN A 538 -19.58 -24.93 -56.54
C ASN A 538 -18.51 -26.03 -56.58
N THR A 539 -19.06 -27.22 -56.29
CA THR A 539 -18.71 -28.58 -56.81
C THR A 539 -17.71 -29.36 -55.98
N ALA A 540 -18.00 -30.47 -55.48
CA ALA A 540 -18.40 -31.77 -55.81
C ALA A 540 -18.03 -32.78 -54.71
N ALA A 541 -18.94 -33.59 -54.27
CA ALA A 541 -18.66 -34.91 -53.67
C ALA A 541 -18.28 -35.90 -54.82
N PRO A 542 -17.71 -37.08 -54.55
CA PRO A 542 -18.40 -38.14 -53.80
C PRO A 542 -17.49 -39.20 -53.08
N SER A 543 -18.18 -39.96 -52.23
CA SER A 543 -18.09 -41.44 -51.99
C SER A 543 -16.84 -42.00 -51.28
N THR A 544 -16.94 -42.90 -50.39
CA THR A 544 -17.66 -44.10 -50.00
C THR A 544 -16.77 -44.94 -49.05
N ASN A 545 -17.42 -45.74 -48.24
CA ASN A 545 -16.95 -46.97 -47.57
C ASN A 545 -16.12 -46.78 -46.30
N GLY A 546 -16.42 -47.44 -45.20
CA GLY A 546 -17.28 -48.55 -44.90
C GLY A 546 -16.96 -49.08 -43.51
N ALA A 547 -17.97 -49.48 -42.80
CA ALA A 547 -18.02 -50.57 -41.83
C ALA A 547 -16.85 -50.69 -40.82
N GLU A 548 -17.04 -50.78 -39.54
CA GLU A 548 -17.68 -51.87 -38.81
C GLU A 548 -17.76 -51.56 -37.30
N ARG A 549 -18.89 -51.87 -36.71
CA ARG A 549 -19.06 -52.09 -35.26
C ARG A 549 -18.72 -53.55 -34.96
N PRO A 550 -18.25 -53.83 -33.74
CA PRO A 550 -18.68 -55.03 -33.05
C PRO A 550 -19.31 -54.74 -31.65
N ARG A 551 -20.41 -55.25 -31.51
CA ARG A 551 -21.30 -55.88 -30.57
C ARG A 551 -20.85 -55.98 -29.11
N ARG A 552 -21.87 -55.69 -28.24
CA ARG A 552 -22.03 -56.13 -26.86
C ARG A 552 -21.91 -57.64 -26.75
N VAL A 553 -21.26 -58.05 -25.68
CA VAL A 553 -21.58 -59.33 -25.03
C VAL A 553 -21.83 -59.03 -23.54
N SER A 554 -23.05 -59.34 -23.10
CA SER A 554 -23.49 -59.58 -21.74
C SER A 554 -22.95 -60.94 -21.32
N ASP A 555 -22.59 -61.10 -20.06
CA ASP A 555 -23.15 -62.13 -19.22
C ASP A 555 -22.60 -62.06 -17.80
N ARG A 556 -23.52 -62.18 -16.87
CA ARG A 556 -23.37 -62.58 -15.47
C ARG A 556 -23.27 -64.11 -15.39
N PRO A 557 -22.89 -64.71 -14.24
CA PRO A 557 -23.55 -64.50 -12.95
C PRO A 557 -22.70 -63.86 -11.84
#